data_0615984fd6cef4b66656e142e66cf0b6
#
_entry.id   0615984fd6cef4b66656e142e66cf0b6
#
_cell.length_a   1.000
_cell.length_b   1.000
_cell.length_c   1.000
_cell.angle_alpha   90.00
_cell.angle_beta   90.00
_cell.angle_gamma   90.00
#
_symmetry.space_group_name_H-M   'P 1'
#
loop_
_entity.id
_entity.type
_entity.pdbx_description
1 polymer ?
#
loop_
_entity_poly.entity_id
_entity_poly.type
_entity_poly.pdbx_seq_one_letter_code
_entity_poly.pdbx_strand_id
1 'polypeptide(L)'
;MDSGSKKKVLVAGATGYIGKAVVAELLDRDYIVFAIVRKENQLEYSDQSNLNVISLEIGKNSDWTKQLPKIDIIISCLASRSGCEHDANFVDYSLNSDLLYFALKIELQHFILLSAICIQKPKLAFQRAKLRFNNTLMSSGLRYSIVLPTAFFKSLSGQVNRIKNGKSFLVFGTGKRTSSLPISEIDLAKYIVNCIGSEESWNKSLPVGGPGPAVTPIDQAEMLFKIFDKPKKIKHISPRFFDFVLILLFPVSFFSQKIKDKLELIKIGKYYAEESMLFYDADADAYDASKTPQFGENLLYDYYCSLRDDPDKIPDMGSQKLFS
;
A
#
# COMPACT_ATOMS: atom_id res chain seq x y z
N MET A 1 6.01 29.68 25.38
CA MET A 1 5.45 28.75 24.40
C MET A 1 5.77 29.35 23.05
N ASP A 2 6.75 28.75 22.39
CA ASP A 2 7.22 29.23 21.09
C ASP A 2 6.11 29.01 20.07
N SER A 3 5.60 30.07 19.47
CA SER A 3 4.62 30.00 18.36
C SER A 3 5.34 29.48 17.12
N GLY A 4 5.76 28.23 17.19
CA GLY A 4 6.46 27.56 16.12
C GLY A 4 5.57 27.54 14.87
N SER A 5 6.07 28.07 13.76
CA SER A 5 5.38 28.03 12.47
C SER A 5 4.95 26.59 12.17
N LYS A 6 3.69 26.39 11.74
CA LYS A 6 3.16 25.06 11.39
C LYS A 6 4.08 24.38 10.40
N LYS A 7 4.39 23.11 10.63
CA LYS A 7 5.25 22.33 9.75
C LYS A 7 4.58 22.14 8.37
N LYS A 8 5.37 22.26 7.32
CA LYS A 8 4.97 22.09 5.94
C LYS A 8 5.30 20.69 5.46
N VAL A 9 4.28 19.92 5.11
CA VAL A 9 4.39 18.52 4.72
C VAL A 9 4.05 18.36 3.24
N LEU A 10 4.98 17.84 2.46
CA LEU A 10 4.76 17.46 1.07
C LEU A 10 4.29 16.01 1.00
N VAL A 11 3.13 15.77 0.36
CA VAL A 11 2.59 14.42 0.15
C VAL A 11 2.64 14.06 -1.33
N ALA A 12 3.49 13.10 -1.67
CA ALA A 12 3.52 12.49 -3.00
C ALA A 12 2.63 11.24 -3.04
N GLY A 13 1.83 11.09 -4.11
CA GLY A 13 0.81 10.03 -4.17
C GLY A 13 -0.47 10.37 -3.39
N ALA A 14 -0.75 11.65 -3.17
CA ALA A 14 -1.87 12.18 -2.39
C ALA A 14 -3.26 11.71 -2.88
N THR A 15 -3.41 11.35 -4.16
CA THR A 15 -4.67 10.84 -4.75
C THR A 15 -4.85 9.34 -4.61
N GLY A 16 -3.84 8.62 -4.08
CA GLY A 16 -3.89 7.18 -3.83
C GLY A 16 -4.75 6.83 -2.61
N TYR A 17 -5.07 5.55 -2.44
CA TYR A 17 -5.90 5.06 -1.34
C TYR A 17 -5.38 5.48 0.04
N ILE A 18 -4.09 5.23 0.32
CA ILE A 18 -3.48 5.66 1.59
C ILE A 18 -3.12 7.14 1.58
N GLY A 19 -2.69 7.69 0.42
CA GLY A 19 -2.32 9.10 0.33
C GLY A 19 -3.46 10.05 0.65
N LYS A 20 -4.70 9.75 0.23
CA LYS A 20 -5.90 10.51 0.61
C LYS A 20 -6.11 10.52 2.13
N ALA A 21 -6.01 9.37 2.78
CA ALA A 21 -6.14 9.25 4.24
C ALA A 21 -5.03 9.99 4.98
N VAL A 22 -3.79 9.96 4.48
CA VAL A 22 -2.66 10.71 5.03
C VAL A 22 -2.88 12.23 4.91
N VAL A 23 -3.38 12.71 3.76
CA VAL A 23 -3.72 14.13 3.58
C VAL A 23 -4.80 14.53 4.60
N ALA A 24 -5.87 13.74 4.74
CA ALA A 24 -6.95 14.01 5.69
C ALA A 24 -6.41 14.07 7.14
N GLU A 25 -5.63 13.10 7.55
CA GLU A 25 -5.04 13.04 8.90
C GLU A 25 -4.09 14.21 9.20
N LEU A 26 -3.30 14.65 8.19
CA LEU A 26 -2.42 15.81 8.34
C LEU A 26 -3.23 17.12 8.52
N LEU A 27 -4.31 17.28 7.76
CA LEU A 27 -5.18 18.45 7.86
C LEU A 27 -5.90 18.49 9.20
N ASP A 28 -6.38 17.34 9.68
CA ASP A 28 -7.03 17.20 10.98
C ASP A 28 -6.08 17.57 12.15
N ARG A 29 -4.78 17.34 11.98
CA ARG A 29 -3.73 17.75 12.92
C ARG A 29 -3.12 19.12 12.63
N ASP A 30 -3.77 19.93 11.81
CA ASP A 30 -3.39 21.31 11.56
C ASP A 30 -2.00 21.54 10.92
N TYR A 31 -1.50 20.56 10.14
CA TYR A 31 -0.32 20.72 9.30
C TYR A 31 -0.64 21.56 8.04
N ILE A 32 0.37 22.25 7.48
CA ILE A 32 0.27 22.84 6.15
C ILE A 32 0.65 21.76 5.12
N VAL A 33 -0.31 21.32 4.33
CA VAL A 33 -0.15 20.21 3.39
C VAL A 33 0.07 20.71 1.98
N PHE A 34 1.09 20.20 1.31
CA PHE A 34 1.36 20.36 -0.10
C PHE A 34 1.14 19.01 -0.80
N ALA A 35 -0.01 18.85 -1.45
CA ALA A 35 -0.40 17.61 -2.10
C ALA A 35 -0.02 17.63 -3.58
N ILE A 36 0.93 16.77 -3.99
CA ILE A 36 1.27 16.62 -5.42
C ILE A 36 0.23 15.75 -6.09
N VAL A 37 -0.37 16.31 -7.16
CA VAL A 37 -1.33 15.62 -8.03
C VAL A 37 -0.88 15.72 -9.49
N ARG A 38 -1.23 14.72 -10.32
CA ARG A 38 -0.90 14.75 -11.75
C ARG A 38 -1.85 15.58 -12.59
N LYS A 39 -3.08 15.77 -12.12
CA LYS A 39 -4.12 16.59 -12.74
C LYS A 39 -4.87 17.33 -11.64
N GLU A 40 -5.25 18.56 -11.90
CA GLU A 40 -6.15 19.31 -11.04
C GLU A 40 -7.48 18.57 -10.83
N ASN A 41 -8.18 18.85 -9.75
CA ASN A 41 -9.49 18.27 -9.39
C ASN A 41 -9.49 16.77 -9.01
N GLN A 42 -8.35 16.21 -8.56
CA GLN A 42 -8.28 14.83 -8.06
C GLN A 42 -8.44 14.69 -6.54
N LEU A 43 -8.52 15.79 -5.80
CA LEU A 43 -8.73 15.81 -4.35
C LEU A 43 -10.01 16.57 -4.00
N GLU A 44 -10.86 15.94 -3.19
CA GLU A 44 -12.18 16.46 -2.80
C GLU A 44 -12.13 17.48 -1.64
N TYR A 45 -10.93 17.91 -1.19
CA TYR A 45 -10.72 18.76 0.00
C TYR A 45 -10.44 20.22 -0.33
N SER A 46 -10.96 20.76 -1.44
CA SER A 46 -10.58 22.06 -2.02
C SER A 46 -10.76 23.29 -1.11
N ASP A 47 -11.56 23.21 -0.06
CA ASP A 47 -11.94 24.37 0.76
C ASP A 47 -11.16 24.54 2.06
N GLN A 48 -10.09 23.74 2.30
CA GLN A 48 -9.30 23.85 3.51
C GLN A 48 -8.10 24.79 3.30
N SER A 49 -8.00 25.84 4.11
CA SER A 49 -6.95 26.88 4.04
C SER A 49 -5.52 26.32 4.21
N ASN A 50 -5.39 25.14 4.83
CA ASN A 50 -4.10 24.50 5.08
C ASN A 50 -3.70 23.53 3.95
N LEU A 51 -4.52 23.33 2.93
CA LEU A 51 -4.24 22.44 1.79
C LEU A 51 -3.82 23.24 0.55
N ASN A 52 -2.64 22.92 0.05
CA ASN A 52 -2.13 23.43 -1.22
C ASN A 52 -2.02 22.27 -2.21
N VAL A 53 -2.89 22.24 -3.21
CA VAL A 53 -2.84 21.22 -4.27
C VAL A 53 -1.93 21.73 -5.38
N ILE A 54 -0.89 20.94 -5.70
CA ILE A 54 0.10 21.30 -6.71
C ILE A 54 0.03 20.30 -7.86
N SER A 55 -0.42 20.79 -9.02
CA SER A 55 -0.45 19.98 -10.23
C SER A 55 0.92 19.95 -10.88
N LEU A 56 1.63 18.84 -10.73
CA LEU A 56 2.93 18.64 -11.33
C LEU A 56 3.22 17.15 -11.57
N GLU A 57 4.13 16.88 -12.51
CA GLU A 57 4.66 15.55 -12.76
C GLU A 57 6.11 15.47 -12.26
N ILE A 58 6.32 14.70 -11.19
CA ILE A 58 7.65 14.42 -10.64
C ILE A 58 8.51 13.78 -11.76
N GLY A 59 9.75 14.20 -11.91
CA GLY A 59 10.72 13.60 -12.84
C GLY A 59 10.63 14.05 -14.31
N LYS A 60 9.57 14.76 -14.74
CA LYS A 60 9.46 15.21 -16.14
C LYS A 60 10.23 16.49 -16.44
N ASN A 61 10.40 17.36 -15.47
CA ASN A 61 11.13 18.62 -15.62
C ASN A 61 12.08 18.81 -14.45
N SER A 62 13.33 19.19 -14.71
CA SER A 62 14.31 19.54 -13.67
C SER A 62 13.86 20.67 -12.73
N ASP A 63 12.86 21.44 -13.14
CA ASP A 63 12.39 22.66 -12.47
C ASP A 63 11.10 22.46 -11.65
N TRP A 64 10.55 21.24 -11.54
CA TRP A 64 9.31 21.01 -10.79
C TRP A 64 9.41 21.48 -9.33
N THR A 65 10.62 21.47 -8.77
CA THR A 65 10.89 21.89 -7.39
C THR A 65 10.77 23.39 -7.17
N LYS A 66 10.85 24.22 -8.22
CA LYS A 66 10.73 25.70 -8.12
C LYS A 66 9.33 26.16 -7.69
N GLN A 67 8.34 25.31 -7.86
CA GLN A 67 6.95 25.62 -7.48
C GLN A 67 6.69 25.32 -5.99
N LEU A 68 7.66 24.71 -5.28
CA LEU A 68 7.49 24.32 -3.91
C LEU A 68 8.10 25.37 -2.95
N PRO A 69 7.41 25.71 -1.85
CA PRO A 69 8.01 26.49 -0.78
C PRO A 69 9.04 25.65 -0.03
N LYS A 70 9.63 26.24 1.03
CA LYS A 70 10.43 25.45 1.98
C LYS A 70 9.56 24.36 2.59
N ILE A 71 9.93 23.10 2.41
CA ILE A 71 9.25 21.92 2.94
C ILE A 71 10.05 21.37 4.13
N ASP A 72 9.36 20.99 5.20
CA ASP A 72 9.99 20.42 6.40
C ASP A 72 10.00 18.89 6.35
N ILE A 73 8.95 18.29 5.80
CA ILE A 73 8.73 16.83 5.79
C ILE A 73 8.21 16.39 4.43
N ILE A 74 8.69 15.27 3.92
CA ILE A 74 8.12 14.59 2.76
C ILE A 74 7.52 13.27 3.22
N ILE A 75 6.27 13.01 2.82
CA ILE A 75 5.61 11.70 2.92
C ILE A 75 5.38 11.16 1.52
N SER A 76 6.06 10.07 1.18
CA SER A 76 5.82 9.39 -0.10
C SER A 76 4.89 8.20 0.07
N CYS A 77 3.71 8.32 -0.55
CA CYS A 77 2.72 7.25 -0.72
C CYS A 77 2.69 6.76 -2.18
N LEU A 78 3.78 6.97 -2.93
CA LEU A 78 3.89 6.52 -4.32
C LEU A 78 3.96 4.99 -4.37
N ALA A 79 3.13 4.42 -5.23
CA ALA A 79 3.14 2.98 -5.51
C ALA A 79 2.68 2.72 -6.94
N SER A 80 3.34 1.77 -7.62
CA SER A 80 2.92 1.29 -8.93
C SER A 80 1.53 0.66 -8.86
N ARG A 81 0.72 0.88 -9.89
CA ARG A 81 -0.65 0.34 -9.95
C ARG A 81 -0.69 -1.11 -10.43
N SER A 82 0.13 -1.42 -11.41
CA SER A 82 0.17 -2.75 -12.02
C SER A 82 1.15 -3.69 -11.31
N GLY A 83 2.18 -3.16 -10.65
CA GLY A 83 3.30 -3.94 -10.12
C GLY A 83 4.19 -4.57 -11.20
N CYS A 84 3.92 -4.30 -12.48
CA CYS A 84 4.76 -4.76 -13.60
C CYS A 84 6.12 -4.06 -13.58
N GLU A 85 7.13 -4.66 -14.18
CA GLU A 85 8.52 -4.24 -14.08
C GLU A 85 8.75 -2.77 -14.45
N HIS A 86 8.17 -2.33 -15.59
CA HIS A 86 8.32 -0.95 -16.05
C HIS A 86 7.67 0.05 -15.06
N ASP A 87 6.41 -0.19 -14.69
CA ASP A 87 5.65 0.66 -13.77
C ASP A 87 6.30 0.69 -12.38
N ALA A 88 6.75 -0.46 -11.88
CA ALA A 88 7.44 -0.58 -10.62
C ALA A 88 8.77 0.19 -10.61
N ASN A 89 9.62 0.00 -11.62
CA ASN A 89 10.88 0.74 -11.72
C ASN A 89 10.65 2.25 -11.83
N PHE A 90 9.63 2.68 -12.57
CA PHE A 90 9.33 4.09 -12.74
C PHE A 90 8.75 4.70 -11.45
N VAL A 91 7.68 4.11 -10.89
CA VAL A 91 6.96 4.71 -9.76
C VAL A 91 7.62 4.39 -8.41
N ASP A 92 7.91 3.10 -8.14
CA ASP A 92 8.42 2.69 -6.82
C ASP A 92 9.90 3.05 -6.63
N TYR A 93 10.67 3.21 -7.72
CA TYR A 93 12.08 3.58 -7.62
C TYR A 93 12.39 4.98 -8.17
N SER A 94 12.15 5.26 -9.48
CA SER A 94 12.66 6.50 -10.10
C SER A 94 11.99 7.75 -9.53
N LEU A 95 10.65 7.79 -9.44
CA LEU A 95 9.95 8.97 -8.88
C LEU A 95 10.30 9.20 -7.40
N ASN A 96 10.47 8.14 -6.62
CA ASN A 96 10.95 8.27 -5.25
C ASN A 96 12.40 8.76 -5.17
N SER A 97 13.25 8.37 -6.13
CA SER A 97 14.63 8.87 -6.21
C SER A 97 14.69 10.37 -6.55
N ASP A 98 13.78 10.84 -7.41
CA ASP A 98 13.65 12.27 -7.71
C ASP A 98 13.18 13.07 -6.49
N LEU A 99 12.25 12.53 -5.69
CA LEU A 99 11.86 13.11 -4.40
C LEU A 99 13.01 13.14 -3.40
N LEU A 100 13.80 12.07 -3.32
CA LEU A 100 14.97 12.00 -2.46
C LEU A 100 16.04 13.02 -2.87
N TYR A 101 16.29 13.18 -4.17
CA TYR A 101 17.21 14.18 -4.67
C TYR A 101 16.78 15.61 -4.31
N PHE A 102 15.49 15.92 -4.42
CA PHE A 102 14.92 17.17 -3.93
C PHE A 102 15.11 17.33 -2.41
N ALA A 103 14.79 16.29 -1.63
CA ALA A 103 14.92 16.28 -0.18
C ALA A 103 16.35 16.60 0.28
N LEU A 104 17.36 16.03 -0.40
CA LEU A 104 18.77 16.31 -0.12
C LEU A 104 19.14 17.77 -0.42
N LYS A 105 18.63 18.35 -1.51
CA LYS A 105 18.92 19.74 -1.88
C LYS A 105 18.38 20.76 -0.89
N ILE A 106 17.25 20.48 -0.23
CA ILE A 106 16.62 21.40 0.72
C ILE A 106 16.98 21.09 2.18
N GLU A 107 17.88 20.16 2.43
CA GLU A 107 18.26 19.68 3.77
C GLU A 107 17.00 19.29 4.59
N LEU A 108 16.17 18.43 3.99
CA LEU A 108 14.88 18.01 4.56
C LEU A 108 15.04 17.46 5.97
N GLN A 109 14.13 17.83 6.87
CA GLN A 109 14.15 17.36 8.26
C GLN A 109 13.83 15.87 8.39
N HIS A 110 12.85 15.34 7.61
CA HIS A 110 12.40 13.95 7.71
C HIS A 110 11.73 13.46 6.42
N PHE A 111 12.15 12.30 5.94
CA PHE A 111 11.53 11.60 4.81
C PHE A 111 10.77 10.36 5.32
N ILE A 112 9.46 10.33 5.15
CA ILE A 112 8.61 9.19 5.54
C ILE A 112 8.17 8.46 4.27
N LEU A 113 8.47 7.18 4.18
CA LEU A 113 8.18 6.33 3.02
C LEU A 113 7.13 5.27 3.36
N LEU A 114 6.06 5.22 2.61
CA LEU A 114 5.15 4.08 2.59
C LEU A 114 5.69 3.00 1.66
N SER A 115 6.26 1.97 2.24
CA SER A 115 6.74 0.78 1.53
C SER A 115 5.74 -0.38 1.67
N ALA A 116 6.18 -1.62 1.88
CA ALA A 116 5.31 -2.77 2.09
C ALA A 116 6.05 -3.90 2.82
N ILE A 117 5.37 -4.65 3.69
CA ILE A 117 6.00 -5.75 4.44
C ILE A 117 6.49 -6.88 3.53
N CYS A 118 5.87 -7.07 2.37
CA CYS A 118 6.22 -8.13 1.43
C CYS A 118 7.61 -8.00 0.79
N ILE A 119 8.32 -6.88 1.00
CA ILE A 119 9.72 -6.75 0.54
C ILE A 119 10.71 -7.63 1.31
N GLN A 120 10.31 -8.23 2.42
CA GLN A 120 11.13 -9.16 3.20
C GLN A 120 11.51 -10.41 2.38
N LYS A 121 10.64 -10.84 1.44
CA LYS A 121 10.89 -11.94 0.47
C LYS A 121 10.63 -11.43 -0.97
N PRO A 122 11.55 -10.67 -1.58
CA PRO A 122 11.31 -9.91 -2.82
C PRO A 122 11.37 -10.80 -4.05
N LYS A 123 10.28 -11.49 -4.37
CA LYS A 123 10.13 -12.37 -5.55
C LYS A 123 9.61 -11.62 -6.79
N LEU A 124 8.95 -10.47 -6.60
CA LEU A 124 8.24 -9.70 -7.64
C LEU A 124 8.99 -8.43 -8.03
N ALA A 125 8.71 -7.90 -9.22
CA ALA A 125 9.36 -6.70 -9.73
C ALA A 125 9.16 -5.47 -8.81
N PHE A 126 7.91 -5.22 -8.38
CA PHE A 126 7.62 -4.09 -7.49
C PHE A 126 8.28 -4.22 -6.12
N GLN A 127 8.41 -5.43 -5.59
CA GLN A 127 9.08 -5.66 -4.30
C GLN A 127 10.57 -5.33 -4.41
N ARG A 128 11.22 -5.75 -5.49
CA ARG A 128 12.63 -5.42 -5.76
C ARG A 128 12.85 -3.92 -5.97
N ALA A 129 11.93 -3.25 -6.68
CA ALA A 129 12.00 -1.80 -6.88
C ALA A 129 11.85 -1.04 -5.55
N LYS A 130 10.88 -1.41 -4.72
CA LYS A 130 10.70 -0.84 -3.37
C LYS A 130 11.93 -1.09 -2.48
N LEU A 131 12.42 -2.33 -2.43
CA LEU A 131 13.59 -2.67 -1.61
C LEU A 131 14.82 -1.86 -2.07
N ARG A 132 15.02 -1.72 -3.39
CA ARG A 132 16.11 -0.90 -3.93
C ARG A 132 16.00 0.55 -3.48
N PHE A 133 14.80 1.14 -3.52
CA PHE A 133 14.61 2.51 -3.04
C PHE A 133 14.77 2.61 -1.52
N ASN A 134 14.25 1.65 -0.74
CA ASN A 134 14.46 1.62 0.70
C ASN A 134 15.96 1.69 1.03
N ASN A 135 16.78 0.86 0.38
CA ASN A 135 18.25 0.87 0.57
C ASN A 135 18.88 2.20 0.16
N THR A 136 18.42 2.81 -0.95
CA THR A 136 18.89 4.13 -1.39
C THR A 136 18.57 5.21 -0.35
N LEU A 137 17.37 5.22 0.20
CA LEU A 137 16.95 6.15 1.25
C LEU A 137 17.77 5.94 2.54
N MET A 138 17.95 4.69 2.97
CA MET A 138 18.74 4.35 4.16
C MET A 138 20.21 4.83 4.05
N SER A 139 20.77 4.79 2.85
CA SER A 139 22.16 5.20 2.58
C SER A 139 22.30 6.70 2.28
N SER A 140 21.21 7.48 2.26
CA SER A 140 21.22 8.88 1.83
C SER A 140 21.78 9.86 2.86
N GLY A 141 21.86 9.47 4.13
CA GLY A 141 22.19 10.35 5.25
C GLY A 141 21.03 11.21 5.77
N LEU A 142 19.89 11.23 5.10
CA LEU A 142 18.69 11.90 5.60
C LEU A 142 18.05 11.10 6.75
N ARG A 143 17.39 11.80 7.67
CA ARG A 143 16.49 11.16 8.63
C ARG A 143 15.30 10.58 7.89
N TYR A 144 15.00 9.31 8.14
CA TYR A 144 13.89 8.62 7.47
C TYR A 144 13.06 7.78 8.43
N SER A 145 11.84 7.44 8.00
CA SER A 145 11.01 6.37 8.55
C SER A 145 10.41 5.58 7.38
N ILE A 146 10.64 4.27 7.33
CA ILE A 146 10.11 3.40 6.28
C ILE A 146 9.00 2.55 6.87
N VAL A 147 7.75 2.87 6.57
CA VAL A 147 6.58 2.14 7.06
C VAL A 147 6.31 0.94 6.16
N LEU A 148 6.23 -0.25 6.77
CA LEU A 148 6.05 -1.54 6.11
C LEU A 148 4.70 -2.15 6.51
N PRO A 149 3.58 -1.67 5.95
CA PRO A 149 2.27 -2.19 6.29
C PRO A 149 2.05 -3.60 5.77
N THR A 150 1.18 -4.32 6.47
CA THR A 150 0.59 -5.58 6.04
C THR A 150 -0.48 -5.36 4.96
N ALA A 151 -1.46 -6.28 4.79
CA ALA A 151 -2.53 -6.12 3.82
C ALA A 151 -3.50 -4.99 4.22
N PHE A 152 -3.94 -4.19 3.24
CA PHE A 152 -4.99 -3.18 3.45
C PHE A 152 -6.38 -3.81 3.40
N PHE A 153 -7.35 -3.26 4.12
CA PHE A 153 -8.74 -3.68 4.05
C PHE A 153 -9.26 -3.71 2.61
N LYS A 154 -8.98 -2.66 1.84
CA LYS A 154 -9.31 -2.60 0.42
C LYS A 154 -8.78 -3.80 -0.37
N SER A 155 -7.54 -4.23 -0.12
CA SER A 155 -6.92 -5.35 -0.84
C SER A 155 -7.63 -6.68 -0.60
N LEU A 156 -8.30 -6.82 0.54
CA LEU A 156 -9.08 -8.00 0.90
C LEU A 156 -10.54 -7.95 0.41
N SER A 157 -10.95 -6.88 -0.27
CA SER A 157 -12.35 -6.71 -0.72
C SER A 157 -12.65 -7.32 -2.10
N GLY A 158 -11.64 -7.88 -2.77
CA GLY A 158 -11.75 -8.35 -4.16
C GLY A 158 -12.84 -9.39 -4.42
N GLN A 159 -13.29 -10.12 -3.38
CA GLN A 159 -14.33 -11.14 -3.52
C GLN A 159 -15.69 -10.76 -2.89
N VAL A 160 -15.83 -9.56 -2.33
CA VAL A 160 -17.07 -9.09 -1.69
C VAL A 160 -18.26 -9.18 -2.66
N ASN A 161 -18.12 -8.65 -3.87
CA ASN A 161 -19.17 -8.71 -4.89
C ASN A 161 -19.56 -10.15 -5.28
N ARG A 162 -18.59 -11.09 -5.25
CA ARG A 162 -18.89 -12.51 -5.52
C ARG A 162 -19.83 -13.07 -4.47
N ILE A 163 -19.56 -12.81 -3.19
CA ILE A 163 -20.36 -13.29 -2.07
C ILE A 163 -21.72 -12.61 -2.07
N LYS A 164 -21.79 -11.29 -2.24
CA LYS A 164 -23.04 -10.54 -2.37
C LYS A 164 -23.96 -11.16 -3.44
N ASN A 165 -23.38 -11.61 -4.56
CA ASN A 165 -24.09 -12.24 -5.67
C ASN A 165 -24.28 -13.78 -5.50
N GLY A 166 -24.06 -14.34 -4.31
CA GLY A 166 -24.26 -15.77 -4.01
C GLY A 166 -23.27 -16.72 -4.68
N LYS A 167 -22.15 -16.21 -5.22
CA LYS A 167 -21.08 -17.01 -5.82
C LYS A 167 -20.15 -17.57 -4.75
N SER A 168 -19.36 -18.60 -5.12
CA SER A 168 -18.37 -19.19 -4.21
C SER A 168 -17.20 -18.23 -3.97
N PHE A 169 -16.68 -18.22 -2.73
CA PHE A 169 -15.38 -17.63 -2.42
C PHE A 169 -14.26 -18.53 -2.96
N LEU A 170 -13.30 -17.93 -3.65
CA LEU A 170 -12.18 -18.66 -4.25
C LEU A 170 -11.00 -18.67 -3.30
N VAL A 171 -10.47 -19.85 -3.00
CA VAL A 171 -9.36 -20.06 -2.09
C VAL A 171 -8.27 -20.85 -2.81
N PHE A 172 -7.02 -20.42 -2.68
CA PHE A 172 -5.87 -21.18 -3.19
C PHE A 172 -5.40 -22.18 -2.13
N GLY A 173 -5.23 -23.46 -2.58
CA GLY A 173 -4.88 -24.55 -1.69
C GLY A 173 -5.92 -24.75 -0.59
N THR A 174 -5.47 -24.89 0.65
CA THR A 174 -6.34 -25.05 1.82
C THR A 174 -6.92 -23.72 2.31
N GLY A 175 -6.34 -22.58 1.92
CA GLY A 175 -6.68 -21.25 2.41
C GLY A 175 -6.26 -20.97 3.86
N LYS A 176 -5.43 -21.84 4.44
CA LYS A 176 -4.87 -21.69 5.79
C LYS A 176 -3.36 -21.47 5.81
N ARG A 177 -2.73 -21.54 4.61
CA ARG A 177 -1.27 -21.43 4.50
C ARG A 177 -0.76 -20.02 4.73
N THR A 178 -1.53 -19.02 4.30
CA THR A 178 -1.15 -17.60 4.37
C THR A 178 -2.09 -16.86 5.30
N SER A 179 -1.57 -15.82 5.93
CA SER A 179 -2.36 -14.94 6.79
C SER A 179 -1.81 -13.52 6.77
N SER A 180 -2.59 -12.59 7.29
CA SER A 180 -2.22 -11.19 7.44
C SER A 180 -2.86 -10.60 8.69
N LEU A 181 -2.34 -9.47 9.18
CA LEU A 181 -2.96 -8.59 10.16
C LEU A 181 -3.46 -7.35 9.40
N PRO A 182 -4.66 -7.39 8.80
CA PRO A 182 -5.13 -6.33 7.92
C PRO A 182 -5.23 -4.99 8.65
N ILE A 183 -4.84 -3.89 7.96
CA ILE A 183 -4.88 -2.55 8.53
C ILE A 183 -5.79 -1.63 7.69
N SER A 184 -6.57 -0.77 8.35
CA SER A 184 -7.38 0.26 7.70
C SER A 184 -6.50 1.38 7.15
N GLU A 185 -6.99 2.08 6.12
CA GLU A 185 -6.34 3.29 5.62
C GLU A 185 -6.27 4.41 6.67
N ILE A 186 -7.26 4.48 7.54
CA ILE A 186 -7.35 5.49 8.60
C ILE A 186 -6.27 5.23 9.66
N ASP A 187 -6.17 3.99 10.16
CA ASP A 187 -5.16 3.64 11.17
C ASP A 187 -3.75 3.75 10.58
N LEU A 188 -3.56 3.33 9.33
CA LEU A 188 -2.26 3.45 8.69
C LEU A 188 -1.86 4.92 8.48
N ALA A 189 -2.81 5.80 8.12
CA ALA A 189 -2.55 7.23 8.02
C ALA A 189 -2.14 7.82 9.36
N LYS A 190 -2.85 7.48 10.45
CA LYS A 190 -2.48 7.88 11.82
C LYS A 190 -1.07 7.40 12.18
N TYR A 191 -0.74 6.14 11.86
CA TYR A 191 0.59 5.59 12.12
C TYR A 191 1.68 6.35 11.35
N ILE A 192 1.47 6.62 10.06
CA ILE A 192 2.41 7.38 9.22
C ILE A 192 2.62 8.79 9.78
N VAL A 193 1.54 9.48 10.14
CA VAL A 193 1.62 10.86 10.68
C VAL A 193 2.25 10.87 12.09
N ASN A 194 2.06 9.83 12.90
CA ASN A 194 2.74 9.67 14.18
C ASN A 194 4.27 9.56 14.07
N CYS A 195 4.80 9.19 12.91
CA CYS A 195 6.25 9.21 12.67
C CYS A 195 6.83 10.64 12.67
N ILE A 196 5.99 11.66 12.46
CA ILE A 196 6.42 13.06 12.45
C ILE A 196 6.83 13.48 13.88
N GLY A 197 8.12 13.77 14.06
CA GLY A 197 8.65 14.21 15.36
C GLY A 197 8.86 13.09 16.39
N SER A 198 8.60 11.84 16.03
CA SER A 198 8.85 10.67 16.88
C SER A 198 10.27 10.14 16.67
N GLU A 199 11.15 10.34 17.64
CA GLU A 199 12.52 9.84 17.60
C GLU A 199 12.58 8.31 17.53
N GLU A 200 11.59 7.63 18.10
CA GLU A 200 11.48 6.18 18.05
C GLU A 200 11.29 5.62 16.64
N SER A 201 10.75 6.45 15.72
CA SER A 201 10.55 6.08 14.33
C SER A 201 11.74 6.39 13.41
N TRP A 202 12.72 7.18 13.90
CA TRP A 202 13.79 7.67 13.03
C TRP A 202 14.79 6.59 12.66
N ASN A 203 15.19 6.63 11.39
CA ASN A 203 16.17 5.73 10.78
C ASN A 203 15.83 4.23 10.96
N LYS A 204 14.52 3.92 10.91
CA LYS A 204 13.99 2.57 11.08
C LYS A 204 13.09 2.14 9.94
N SER A 205 13.06 0.83 9.71
CA SER A 205 12.00 0.13 9.00
C SER A 205 10.97 -0.35 10.01
N LEU A 206 9.71 0.03 9.80
CA LEU A 206 8.61 -0.05 10.76
C LEU A 206 7.51 -0.98 10.22
N PRO A 207 7.60 -2.29 10.47
CA PRO A 207 6.49 -3.18 10.15
C PRO A 207 5.26 -2.81 10.99
N VAL A 208 4.07 -2.85 10.38
CA VAL A 208 2.82 -2.53 11.06
C VAL A 208 1.64 -3.29 10.44
N GLY A 209 0.84 -3.94 11.28
CA GLY A 209 -0.46 -4.53 10.97
C GLY A 209 -1.58 -3.85 11.74
N GLY A 210 -2.82 -4.15 11.37
CA GLY A 210 -4.01 -3.73 12.10
C GLY A 210 -4.27 -4.58 13.35
N PRO A 211 -5.25 -4.18 14.17
CA PRO A 211 -5.61 -4.87 15.40
C PRO A 211 -6.35 -6.19 15.14
N GLY A 212 -6.26 -7.09 16.10
CA GLY A 212 -6.99 -8.36 16.11
C GLY A 212 -6.12 -9.58 15.74
N PRO A 213 -6.75 -10.74 15.54
CA PRO A 213 -6.06 -11.95 15.14
C PRO A 213 -5.63 -11.91 13.68
N ALA A 214 -4.58 -12.64 13.32
CA ALA A 214 -4.20 -12.83 11.93
C ALA A 214 -5.31 -13.57 11.16
N VAL A 215 -5.65 -13.04 9.98
CA VAL A 215 -6.76 -13.51 9.15
C VAL A 215 -6.24 -14.32 7.98
N THR A 216 -6.70 -15.56 7.86
CA THR A 216 -6.46 -16.41 6.68
C THR A 216 -7.54 -16.21 5.61
N PRO A 217 -7.33 -16.65 4.35
CA PRO A 217 -8.38 -16.64 3.33
C PRO A 217 -9.65 -17.40 3.73
N ILE A 218 -9.55 -18.44 4.56
CA ILE A 218 -10.73 -19.15 5.07
C ILE A 218 -11.48 -18.31 6.09
N ASP A 219 -10.78 -17.67 7.04
CA ASP A 219 -11.41 -16.78 8.03
C ASP A 219 -12.10 -15.60 7.33
N GLN A 220 -11.46 -15.03 6.31
CA GLN A 220 -12.06 -14.00 5.47
C GLN A 220 -13.35 -14.47 4.79
N ALA A 221 -13.37 -15.67 4.20
CA ALA A 221 -14.54 -16.24 3.58
C ALA A 221 -15.68 -16.42 4.60
N GLU A 222 -15.37 -16.95 5.78
CA GLU A 222 -16.36 -17.17 6.86
C GLU A 222 -16.97 -15.86 7.34
N MET A 223 -16.14 -14.82 7.55
CA MET A 223 -16.65 -13.48 7.90
C MET A 223 -17.62 -12.96 6.83
N LEU A 224 -17.23 -13.01 5.55
CA LEU A 224 -18.06 -12.50 4.46
C LEU A 224 -19.38 -13.26 4.32
N PHE A 225 -19.38 -14.60 4.37
CA PHE A 225 -20.61 -15.38 4.29
C PHE A 225 -21.55 -15.06 5.47
N LYS A 226 -21.01 -14.89 6.68
CA LYS A 226 -21.77 -14.51 7.86
C LYS A 226 -22.37 -13.10 7.72
N ILE A 227 -21.56 -12.11 7.30
CA ILE A 227 -21.97 -10.70 7.19
C ILE A 227 -23.05 -10.51 6.11
N PHE A 228 -22.90 -11.17 4.95
CA PHE A 228 -23.85 -11.05 3.84
C PHE A 228 -25.03 -12.03 3.93
N ASP A 229 -25.13 -12.80 5.01
CA ASP A 229 -26.17 -13.83 5.20
C ASP A 229 -26.30 -14.75 3.97
N LYS A 230 -25.19 -15.33 3.56
CA LYS A 230 -25.12 -16.26 2.42
C LYS A 230 -24.64 -17.64 2.86
N PRO A 231 -25.18 -18.71 2.25
CA PRO A 231 -24.70 -20.06 2.52
C PRO A 231 -23.21 -20.17 2.15
N LYS A 232 -22.42 -20.80 3.04
CA LYS A 232 -20.98 -20.99 2.86
C LYS A 232 -20.70 -21.83 1.60
N LYS A 233 -20.08 -21.23 0.60
CA LYS A 233 -19.67 -21.85 -0.67
C LYS A 233 -18.21 -21.51 -0.96
N ILE A 234 -17.29 -22.41 -0.65
CA ILE A 234 -15.85 -22.22 -0.89
C ILE A 234 -15.42 -23.12 -2.05
N LYS A 235 -14.71 -22.53 -3.01
CA LYS A 235 -14.10 -23.28 -4.13
C LYS A 235 -12.59 -23.24 -3.99
N HIS A 236 -12.00 -24.40 -3.80
CA HIS A 236 -10.55 -24.56 -3.72
C HIS A 236 -9.93 -24.63 -5.11
N ILE A 237 -8.88 -23.84 -5.34
CA ILE A 237 -8.11 -23.82 -6.58
C ILE A 237 -6.68 -24.28 -6.24
N SER A 238 -6.16 -25.24 -7.00
CA SER A 238 -4.78 -25.67 -6.80
C SER A 238 -3.79 -24.53 -7.12
N PRO A 239 -2.81 -24.22 -6.25
CA PRO A 239 -1.76 -23.25 -6.55
C PRO A 239 -0.97 -23.61 -7.84
N ARG A 240 -0.89 -24.88 -8.20
CA ARG A 240 -0.26 -25.34 -9.46
C ARG A 240 -0.95 -24.80 -10.70
N PHE A 241 -2.19 -24.31 -10.58
CA PHE A 241 -2.88 -23.62 -11.68
C PHE A 241 -2.11 -22.40 -12.16
N PHE A 242 -1.52 -21.66 -11.25
CA PHE A 242 -0.67 -20.51 -11.62
C PHE A 242 0.55 -20.96 -12.43
N ASP A 243 1.21 -22.06 -12.01
CA ASP A 243 2.39 -22.58 -12.72
C ASP A 243 2.03 -23.03 -14.15
N PHE A 244 0.89 -23.70 -14.31
CA PHE A 244 0.40 -24.10 -15.62
C PHE A 244 0.17 -22.89 -16.54
N VAL A 245 -0.51 -21.84 -16.04
CA VAL A 245 -0.78 -20.62 -16.82
C VAL A 245 0.52 -19.88 -17.15
N LEU A 246 1.46 -19.80 -16.19
CA LEU A 246 2.77 -19.18 -16.40
C LEU A 246 3.56 -19.90 -17.50
N ILE A 247 3.62 -21.24 -17.47
CA ILE A 247 4.30 -22.05 -18.49
C ILE A 247 3.68 -21.84 -19.87
N LEU A 248 2.35 -21.81 -19.96
CA LEU A 248 1.63 -21.67 -21.23
C LEU A 248 1.84 -20.27 -21.85
N LEU A 249 1.84 -19.22 -21.05
CA LEU A 249 1.95 -17.84 -21.54
C LEU A 249 3.40 -17.36 -21.71
N PHE A 250 4.38 -18.03 -21.07
CA PHE A 250 5.77 -17.58 -21.07
C PHE A 250 6.36 -17.45 -22.49
N PRO A 251 6.22 -18.42 -23.43
CA PRO A 251 6.77 -18.27 -24.77
C PRO A 251 6.17 -17.09 -25.55
N VAL A 252 4.88 -16.81 -25.33
CA VAL A 252 4.18 -15.73 -26.05
C VAL A 252 4.57 -14.37 -25.48
N SER A 253 5.07 -14.31 -24.25
CA SER A 253 5.49 -13.07 -23.59
C SER A 253 6.68 -12.38 -24.27
N PHE A 254 7.50 -13.12 -25.00
CA PHE A 254 8.62 -12.55 -25.77
C PHE A 254 8.15 -11.60 -26.88
N PHE A 255 6.94 -11.79 -27.38
CA PHE A 255 6.38 -11.05 -28.51
C PHE A 255 5.37 -9.97 -28.12
N SER A 256 4.99 -9.88 -26.82
CA SER A 256 3.94 -8.95 -26.39
C SER A 256 4.13 -8.42 -24.98
N GLN A 257 4.30 -7.09 -24.86
CA GLN A 257 4.37 -6.43 -23.57
C GLN A 257 3.10 -6.66 -22.73
N LYS A 258 1.91 -6.64 -23.36
CA LYS A 258 0.64 -6.92 -22.65
C LYS A 258 0.61 -8.31 -22.01
N ILE A 259 1.26 -9.30 -22.64
CA ILE A 259 1.35 -10.66 -22.06
C ILE A 259 2.38 -10.69 -20.92
N LYS A 260 3.50 -9.97 -21.04
CA LYS A 260 4.44 -9.80 -19.92
C LYS A 260 3.74 -9.21 -18.68
N ASP A 261 2.95 -8.17 -18.88
CA ASP A 261 2.21 -7.52 -17.79
C ASP A 261 1.19 -8.49 -17.17
N LYS A 262 0.49 -9.31 -17.97
CA LYS A 262 -0.40 -10.35 -17.45
C LYS A 262 0.35 -11.43 -16.67
N LEU A 263 1.54 -11.83 -17.12
CA LEU A 263 2.37 -12.78 -16.37
C LEU A 263 2.79 -12.22 -15.01
N GLU A 264 3.16 -10.94 -14.93
CA GLU A 264 3.48 -10.33 -13.64
C GLU A 264 2.25 -10.31 -12.71
N LEU A 265 1.05 -9.99 -13.19
CA LEU A 265 -0.17 -10.08 -12.39
C LEU A 265 -0.45 -11.50 -11.88
N ILE A 266 -0.19 -12.53 -12.71
CA ILE A 266 -0.35 -13.93 -12.29
C ILE A 266 0.69 -14.30 -11.23
N LYS A 267 1.95 -13.85 -11.36
CA LYS A 267 2.99 -14.02 -10.36
C LYS A 267 2.62 -13.33 -9.04
N ILE A 268 2.03 -12.13 -9.09
CA ILE A 268 1.53 -11.41 -7.93
C ILE A 268 0.43 -12.23 -7.24
N GLY A 269 -0.54 -12.76 -7.99
CA GLY A 269 -1.58 -13.64 -7.45
C GLY A 269 -1.01 -14.90 -6.81
N LYS A 270 -0.03 -15.55 -7.45
CA LYS A 270 0.68 -16.70 -6.88
C LYS A 270 1.40 -16.35 -5.59
N TYR A 271 2.11 -15.23 -5.57
CA TYR A 271 2.83 -14.76 -4.39
C TYR A 271 1.89 -14.63 -3.17
N TYR A 272 0.77 -13.94 -3.31
CA TYR A 272 -0.20 -13.78 -2.23
C TYR A 272 -0.95 -15.06 -1.85
N ALA A 273 -0.97 -16.07 -2.73
CA ALA A 273 -1.48 -17.39 -2.41
C ALA A 273 -0.49 -18.26 -1.61
N GLU A 274 0.79 -17.91 -1.60
CA GLU A 274 1.87 -18.72 -1.03
C GLU A 274 2.60 -18.05 0.14
N GLU A 275 2.63 -16.70 0.20
CA GLU A 275 3.38 -15.92 1.18
C GLU A 275 2.44 -15.09 2.06
N SER A 276 2.68 -15.07 3.37
CA SER A 276 1.90 -14.27 4.33
C SER A 276 2.32 -12.81 4.32
N MET A 277 1.40 -11.92 4.68
CA MET A 277 1.66 -10.51 4.91
C MET A 277 1.83 -10.26 6.43
N LEU A 278 2.89 -10.80 6.99
CA LEU A 278 3.29 -10.74 8.39
C LEU A 278 4.80 -10.53 8.49
N PHE A 279 5.29 -10.24 9.66
CA PHE A 279 6.73 -10.24 9.93
C PHE A 279 7.32 -11.62 9.60
N TYR A 280 8.39 -11.63 8.81
CA TYR A 280 9.11 -12.85 8.46
C TYR A 280 10.36 -12.97 9.34
N ASP A 281 10.40 -14.01 10.13
CA ASP A 281 11.56 -14.37 10.93
C ASP A 281 12.53 -15.19 10.08
N ALA A 282 13.65 -14.59 9.71
CA ALA A 282 14.64 -15.23 8.85
C ALA A 282 15.35 -16.40 9.53
N ASP A 283 15.51 -16.35 10.85
CA ASP A 283 16.17 -17.40 11.62
C ASP A 283 15.29 -18.65 11.74
N ALA A 284 13.98 -18.43 11.84
CA ALA A 284 12.98 -19.51 11.91
C ALA A 284 12.47 -19.95 10.52
N ASP A 285 12.84 -19.24 9.45
CA ASP A 285 12.26 -19.37 8.08
C ASP A 285 10.71 -19.41 8.10
N ALA A 286 10.09 -18.55 8.92
CA ALA A 286 8.66 -18.57 9.16
C ALA A 286 8.07 -17.15 9.30
N TYR A 287 6.79 -17.03 8.97
CA TYR A 287 6.01 -15.83 9.27
C TYR A 287 5.46 -15.89 10.69
N ASP A 288 5.57 -14.78 11.42
CA ASP A 288 5.15 -14.71 12.83
C ASP A 288 4.21 -13.54 13.08
N ALA A 289 2.94 -13.86 13.33
CA ALA A 289 1.93 -12.86 13.65
C ALA A 289 2.19 -12.18 15.01
N SER A 290 2.78 -12.88 15.97
CA SER A 290 3.07 -12.33 17.31
C SER A 290 4.20 -11.30 17.29
N LYS A 291 5.12 -11.42 16.32
CA LYS A 291 6.19 -10.45 16.08
C LYS A 291 5.80 -9.32 15.11
N THR A 292 4.59 -9.36 14.55
CA THR A 292 4.07 -8.28 13.69
C THR A 292 3.44 -7.21 14.57
N PRO A 293 4.02 -6.00 14.69
CA PRO A 293 3.45 -4.95 15.51
C PRO A 293 2.06 -4.55 15.03
N GLN A 294 1.13 -4.35 15.96
CA GLN A 294 -0.24 -3.95 15.66
C GLN A 294 -0.47 -2.50 16.04
N PHE A 295 -1.31 -1.81 15.24
CA PHE A 295 -1.69 -0.42 15.49
C PHE A 295 -3.12 -0.15 15.01
N GLY A 296 -3.82 0.72 15.75
CA GLY A 296 -5.16 1.20 15.40
C GLY A 296 -6.28 0.45 16.14
N GLU A 297 -7.50 0.77 15.76
CA GLU A 297 -8.72 0.30 16.41
C GLU A 297 -9.73 -0.30 15.41
N ASN A 298 -9.57 0.00 14.10
CA ASN A 298 -10.51 -0.43 13.08
C ASN A 298 -10.35 -1.92 12.77
N LEU A 299 -11.46 -2.66 12.84
CA LEU A 299 -11.48 -4.10 12.54
C LEU A 299 -11.95 -4.38 11.11
N LEU A 300 -11.36 -5.40 10.48
CA LEU A 300 -11.77 -5.85 9.14
C LEU A 300 -13.26 -6.28 9.11
N TYR A 301 -13.75 -6.84 10.21
CA TYR A 301 -15.16 -7.24 10.35
C TYR A 301 -16.10 -6.02 10.18
N ASP A 302 -15.84 -4.94 10.88
CA ASP A 302 -16.67 -3.72 10.84
C ASP A 302 -16.59 -3.05 9.46
N TYR A 303 -15.42 -3.06 8.84
CA TYR A 303 -15.28 -2.62 7.46
C TYR A 303 -16.15 -3.45 6.50
N TYR A 304 -16.18 -4.76 6.61
CA TYR A 304 -17.07 -5.58 5.77
C TYR A 304 -18.56 -5.34 6.06
N CYS A 305 -18.92 -5.08 7.31
CA CYS A 305 -20.29 -4.64 7.66
C CYS A 305 -20.64 -3.33 6.93
N SER A 306 -19.73 -2.35 6.91
CA SER A 306 -19.97 -1.10 6.19
C SER A 306 -20.16 -1.28 4.68
N LEU A 307 -19.46 -2.26 4.07
CA LEU A 307 -19.63 -2.58 2.64
C LEU A 307 -20.96 -3.32 2.34
N ARG A 308 -21.53 -4.04 3.33
CA ARG A 308 -22.86 -4.62 3.23
C ARG A 308 -23.92 -3.52 3.28
N ASP A 309 -23.79 -2.59 4.23
CA ASP A 309 -24.78 -1.55 4.52
C ASP A 309 -24.78 -0.46 3.44
N ASP A 310 -23.63 -0.19 2.84
CA ASP A 310 -23.46 0.76 1.74
C ASP A 310 -22.66 0.12 0.59
N PRO A 311 -23.37 -0.51 -0.36
CA PRO A 311 -22.72 -1.21 -1.48
C PRO A 311 -21.92 -0.31 -2.42
N ASP A 312 -22.15 0.99 -2.43
CA ASP A 312 -21.40 1.94 -3.26
C ASP A 312 -19.98 2.15 -2.72
N LYS A 313 -19.73 1.81 -1.45
CA LYS A 313 -18.40 1.78 -0.84
C LYS A 313 -17.55 0.58 -1.26
N ILE A 314 -18.13 -0.44 -1.93
CA ILE A 314 -17.35 -1.60 -2.38
C ILE A 314 -16.27 -1.11 -3.37
N PRO A 315 -14.98 -1.27 -3.06
CA PRO A 315 -13.94 -0.67 -3.87
C PRO A 315 -13.89 -1.26 -5.28
N ASP A 316 -13.72 -0.40 -6.28
CA ASP A 316 -13.30 -0.90 -7.59
C ASP A 316 -11.82 -1.31 -7.53
N MET A 317 -11.57 -2.60 -7.76
CA MET A 317 -10.23 -3.18 -7.73
C MET A 317 -9.43 -2.88 -9.00
N GLY A 318 -10.04 -2.26 -10.03
CA GLY A 318 -9.38 -1.88 -11.27
C GLY A 318 -8.63 -3.04 -11.93
N SER A 319 -7.34 -2.82 -12.26
CA SER A 319 -6.45 -3.83 -12.85
C SER A 319 -6.09 -4.99 -11.91
N GLN A 320 -6.37 -4.87 -10.60
CA GLN A 320 -6.16 -5.92 -9.59
C GLN A 320 -7.32 -6.94 -9.53
N LYS A 321 -8.28 -6.87 -10.45
CA LYS A 321 -9.39 -7.84 -10.58
C LYS A 321 -8.88 -9.20 -11.06
N LEU A 322 -8.15 -9.92 -10.23
CA LEU A 322 -7.76 -11.31 -10.55
C LEU A 322 -8.93 -12.31 -10.38
N PHE A 323 -9.96 -11.97 -9.57
CA PHE A 323 -11.01 -12.93 -9.17
C PHE A 323 -12.40 -12.31 -8.93
N SER A 324 -12.70 -11.14 -9.45
CA SER A 324 -14.02 -10.50 -9.29
C SER A 324 -15.09 -11.13 -10.19
#